data_90c04a46f7354cd8817ab7e45c2e23eb
#
_entry.id   90c04a46f7354cd8817ab7e45c2e23eb
#
_cell.length_a   1.000
_cell.length_b   1.000
_cell.length_c   1.000
_cell.angle_alpha   90.00
_cell.angle_beta   90.00
_cell.angle_gamma   90.00
#
_symmetry.space_group_name_H-M   'P 1'
#
loop_
_entity.id
_entity.type
_entity.pdbx_description
1 polymer ?
#
loop_
_entity_poly.entity_id
_entity_poly.type
_entity_poly.pdbx_seq_one_letter_code
_entity_poly.pdbx_strand_id
1 'polypeptide(L)'
;DPVEQLDHVVDAFHRVNRALPKTVLSREELIALAGLVTQISGALLTLTDLLSAPAHHYDRTRLRRVDSDGTPAQRLRGAVNLLRDCRDGFLAAYISARAFHADLRRCPQTRVHRANGPASSEE
;
A
#
# COMPACT_ATOMS: atom_id res chain seq x y z
N ASP A 1 20.67 -0.31 -5.80
CA ASP A 1 20.52 -0.33 -4.36
C ASP A 1 19.03 -0.27 -3.98
N PRO A 2 18.54 -1.26 -3.24
CA PRO A 2 17.12 -1.31 -2.89
C PRO A 2 16.65 -0.09 -2.09
N VAL A 3 17.47 0.42 -1.20
CA VAL A 3 17.10 1.58 -0.38
C VAL A 3 16.87 2.79 -1.28
N GLU A 4 17.78 3.02 -2.20
CA GLU A 4 17.70 4.13 -3.13
C GLU A 4 16.47 4.01 -4.03
N GLN A 5 16.19 2.80 -4.50
CA GLN A 5 15.03 2.56 -5.35
C GLN A 5 13.74 2.84 -4.62
N LEU A 6 13.63 2.39 -3.37
CA LEU A 6 12.42 2.64 -2.57
C LEU A 6 12.28 4.11 -2.22
N ASP A 7 13.40 4.80 -2.01
CA ASP A 7 13.36 6.24 -1.76
C ASP A 7 12.75 6.98 -2.95
N HIS A 8 13.11 6.58 -4.17
CA HIS A 8 12.52 7.14 -5.37
C HIS A 8 11.02 6.86 -5.47
N VAL A 9 10.60 5.68 -5.03
CA VAL A 9 9.18 5.33 -5.01
C VAL A 9 8.42 6.24 -4.06
N VAL A 10 8.97 6.49 -2.88
CA VAL A 10 8.35 7.40 -1.90
C VAL A 10 8.19 8.79 -2.49
N ASP A 11 9.23 9.29 -3.16
CA ASP A 11 9.16 10.60 -3.82
C ASP A 11 8.07 10.63 -4.89
N ALA A 12 7.94 9.55 -5.66
CA ALA A 12 6.92 9.46 -6.68
C ALA A 12 5.52 9.49 -6.04
N PHE A 13 5.32 8.79 -4.93
CA PHE A 13 4.04 8.83 -4.22
C PHE A 13 3.72 10.24 -3.72
N HIS A 14 4.71 10.95 -3.20
CA HIS A 14 4.49 12.32 -2.74
C HIS A 14 4.03 13.21 -3.90
N ARG A 15 4.60 13.05 -5.08
CA ARG A 15 4.19 13.82 -6.25
C ARG A 15 2.76 13.50 -6.66
N VAL A 16 2.41 12.23 -6.68
CA VAL A 16 1.05 11.81 -7.02
C VAL A 16 0.06 12.36 -6.00
N ASN A 17 0.39 12.27 -4.72
CA ASN A 17 -0.49 12.73 -3.65
C ASN A 17 -0.75 14.24 -3.73
N ARG A 18 0.22 15.00 -4.23
CA ARG A 18 0.04 16.44 -4.40
C ARG A 18 -0.79 16.76 -5.64
N ALA A 19 -0.64 15.97 -6.69
CA ALA A 19 -1.31 16.25 -7.97
C ALA A 19 -2.75 15.74 -7.99
N LEU A 20 -3.02 14.63 -7.34
CA LEU A 20 -4.29 13.94 -7.46
C LEU A 20 -5.50 14.78 -7.03
N PRO A 21 -5.44 15.53 -5.92
CA PRO A 21 -6.60 16.33 -5.51
C PRO A 21 -6.99 17.41 -6.50
N LYS A 22 -6.06 17.80 -7.38
CA LYS A 22 -6.30 18.84 -8.39
C LYS A 22 -6.68 18.25 -9.74
N THR A 23 -6.78 16.95 -9.84
CA THR A 23 -6.98 16.27 -11.13
C THR A 23 -8.40 15.74 -11.19
N VAL A 24 -9.05 15.96 -12.34
CA VAL A 24 -10.34 15.37 -12.63
C VAL A 24 -10.10 14.04 -13.32
N LEU A 25 -10.55 12.96 -12.71
CA LEU A 25 -10.28 11.61 -13.20
C LEU A 25 -11.43 11.11 -14.06
N SER A 26 -11.08 10.52 -15.19
CA SER A 26 -12.05 9.75 -15.96
C SER A 26 -12.29 8.40 -15.27
N ARG A 27 -13.34 7.70 -15.72
CA ARG A 27 -13.62 6.36 -15.19
C ARG A 27 -12.45 5.42 -15.45
N GLU A 28 -11.88 5.48 -16.65
CA GLU A 28 -10.75 4.62 -17.01
C GLU A 28 -9.53 4.91 -16.16
N GLU A 29 -9.29 6.18 -15.88
CA GLU A 29 -8.17 6.56 -15.02
C GLU A 29 -8.39 6.09 -13.59
N LEU A 30 -9.61 6.20 -13.08
CA LEU A 30 -9.92 5.73 -11.74
C LEU A 30 -9.73 4.22 -11.62
N ILE A 31 -10.19 3.47 -12.63
CA ILE A 31 -10.00 2.01 -12.64
C ILE A 31 -8.52 1.67 -12.69
N ALA A 32 -7.76 2.39 -13.53
CA ALA A 32 -6.32 2.16 -13.64
C ALA A 32 -5.62 2.41 -12.30
N LEU A 33 -5.98 3.50 -11.62
CA LEU A 33 -5.39 3.81 -10.32
C LEU A 33 -5.76 2.77 -9.27
N ALA A 34 -7.01 2.29 -9.28
CA ALA A 34 -7.41 1.23 -8.35
C ALA A 34 -6.61 -0.05 -8.58
N GLY A 35 -6.36 -0.38 -9.85
CA GLY A 35 -5.51 -1.53 -10.17
C GLY A 35 -4.08 -1.36 -9.69
N LEU A 36 -3.55 -0.14 -9.83
CA LEU A 36 -2.20 0.16 -9.34
C LEU A 36 -2.12 0.09 -7.82
N VAL A 37 -3.14 0.59 -7.12
CA VAL A 37 -3.19 0.49 -5.65
C VAL A 37 -3.16 -0.98 -5.23
N THR A 38 -3.88 -1.83 -5.95
CA THR A 38 -3.87 -3.27 -5.68
C THR A 38 -2.47 -3.83 -5.85
N GLN A 39 -1.79 -3.49 -6.95
CA GLN A 39 -0.43 -3.98 -7.21
C GLN A 39 0.56 -3.48 -6.17
N ILE A 40 0.44 -2.21 -5.78
CA ILE A 40 1.31 -1.62 -4.77
C ILE A 40 1.11 -2.31 -3.43
N SER A 41 -0.13 -2.54 -3.04
CA SER A 41 -0.44 -3.22 -1.78
C SER A 41 0.15 -4.63 -1.76
N GLY A 42 0.03 -5.36 -2.87
CA GLY A 42 0.64 -6.68 -2.99
C GLY A 42 2.16 -6.64 -2.95
N ALA A 43 2.76 -5.64 -3.58
CA ALA A 43 4.22 -5.46 -3.55
C ALA A 43 4.71 -5.15 -2.14
N LEU A 44 3.96 -4.32 -1.40
CA LEU A 44 4.31 -4.01 -0.01
C LEU A 44 4.17 -5.23 0.90
N LEU A 45 3.16 -6.05 0.66
CA LEU A 45 3.01 -7.32 1.39
C LEU A 45 4.22 -8.21 1.15
N THR A 46 4.64 -8.35 -0.10
CA THR A 46 5.82 -9.14 -0.45
C THR A 46 7.07 -8.56 0.20
N LEU A 47 7.22 -7.24 0.16
CA LEU A 47 8.39 -6.58 0.75
C LEU A 47 8.49 -6.85 2.24
N THR A 48 7.37 -6.74 2.97
CA THR A 48 7.39 -7.00 4.42
C THR A 48 7.70 -8.45 4.71
N ASP A 49 7.22 -9.39 3.87
CA ASP A 49 7.60 -10.79 4.00
C ASP A 49 9.10 -10.98 3.81
N LEU A 50 9.66 -10.32 2.79
CA LEU A 50 11.08 -10.43 2.50
C LEU A 50 11.94 -9.83 3.61
N LEU A 51 11.44 -8.81 4.32
CA LEU A 51 12.15 -8.20 5.43
C LEU A 51 12.11 -9.04 6.69
N SER A 52 11.21 -9.99 6.79
CA SER A 52 11.05 -10.78 8.00
C SER A 52 12.30 -11.58 8.36
N ALA A 53 12.90 -12.24 7.39
CA ALA A 53 14.09 -13.07 7.64
C ALA A 53 15.29 -12.23 8.09
N PRO A 54 15.66 -11.14 7.37
CA PRO A 54 16.75 -10.28 7.85
C PRO A 54 16.46 -9.65 9.22
N ALA A 55 15.21 -9.28 9.49
CA ALA A 55 14.84 -8.69 10.78
C ALA A 55 15.02 -9.70 11.91
N HIS A 56 14.59 -10.94 11.69
CA HIS A 56 14.77 -12.00 12.68
C HIS A 56 16.25 -12.32 12.89
N HIS A 57 17.02 -12.35 11.81
CA HIS A 57 18.45 -12.61 11.90
C HIS A 57 19.15 -11.50 12.71
N TYR A 58 18.80 -10.25 12.42
CA TYR A 58 19.35 -9.10 13.13
C TYR A 58 19.00 -9.18 14.61
N ASP A 59 17.75 -9.50 14.92
CA ASP A 59 17.26 -9.65 16.28
C ASP A 59 18.09 -10.67 17.05
N ARG A 60 18.25 -11.87 16.48
CA ARG A 60 19.02 -12.94 17.15
C ARG A 60 20.47 -12.53 17.38
N THR A 61 21.08 -11.90 16.40
CA THR A 61 22.47 -11.50 16.48
C THR A 61 22.67 -10.42 17.55
N ARG A 62 21.78 -9.44 17.56
CA ARG A 62 21.85 -8.34 18.52
C ARG A 62 21.51 -8.78 19.92
N LEU A 63 20.56 -9.70 20.07
CA LEU A 63 20.19 -10.22 21.38
C LEU A 63 21.37 -10.81 22.10
N ARG A 64 22.23 -11.52 21.38
CA ARG A 64 23.41 -12.13 22.01
C ARG A 64 24.38 -11.11 22.56
N ARG A 65 24.42 -9.91 21.95
CA ARG A 65 25.40 -8.88 22.31
C ARG A 65 24.91 -7.96 23.42
N VAL A 66 23.61 -7.70 23.46
CA VAL A 66 23.06 -6.71 24.39
C VAL A 66 22.13 -7.35 25.41
N ASP A 67 22.24 -8.64 25.55
CA ASP A 67 21.35 -9.42 26.39
C ASP A 67 21.47 -9.09 27.87
N SER A 68 22.59 -8.52 28.27
CA SER A 68 22.87 -8.27 29.68
C SER A 68 21.84 -7.37 30.35
N ASP A 69 21.25 -6.42 29.63
CA ASP A 69 20.27 -5.52 30.26
C ASP A 69 18.83 -5.83 29.80
N GLY A 70 18.65 -6.72 28.85
CA GLY A 70 17.33 -7.18 28.42
C GLY A 70 16.50 -6.20 27.66
N THR A 71 16.69 -4.90 27.86
CA THR A 71 15.83 -3.87 27.28
C THR A 71 15.96 -3.75 25.76
N PRO A 72 17.18 -3.71 25.19
CA PRO A 72 17.31 -3.67 23.73
C PRO A 72 16.75 -4.93 23.07
N ALA A 73 16.91 -6.08 23.72
CA ALA A 73 16.37 -7.33 23.20
C ALA A 73 14.85 -7.29 23.10
N GLN A 74 14.20 -6.74 24.13
CA GLN A 74 12.75 -6.59 24.12
C GLN A 74 12.28 -5.63 23.04
N ARG A 75 13.02 -4.53 22.81
CA ARG A 75 12.69 -3.59 21.76
C ARG A 75 12.78 -4.22 20.37
N LEU A 76 13.81 -5.02 20.15
CA LEU A 76 13.99 -5.70 18.86
C LEU A 76 12.87 -6.71 18.59
N ARG A 77 12.47 -7.44 19.63
CA ARG A 77 11.34 -8.36 19.50
C ARG A 77 10.05 -7.60 19.21
N GLY A 78 9.86 -6.47 19.87
CA GLY A 78 8.73 -5.59 19.61
C GLY A 78 8.74 -5.08 18.18
N ALA A 79 9.92 -4.71 17.66
CA ALA A 79 10.05 -4.24 16.30
C ALA A 79 9.67 -5.32 15.28
N VAL A 80 10.11 -6.57 15.52
CA VAL A 80 9.76 -7.69 14.65
C VAL A 80 8.26 -7.95 14.66
N ASN A 81 7.64 -7.84 15.84
CA ASN A 81 6.19 -7.99 15.94
C ASN A 81 5.45 -6.88 15.20
N LEU A 82 5.96 -5.65 15.24
CA LEU A 82 5.38 -4.55 14.50
C LEU A 82 5.49 -4.77 12.99
N LEU A 83 6.59 -5.36 12.54
CA LEU A 83 6.73 -5.71 11.13
C LEU A 83 5.65 -6.71 10.71
N ARG A 84 5.36 -7.69 11.57
CA ARG A 84 4.29 -8.66 11.31
C ARG A 84 2.95 -7.95 11.22
N ASP A 85 2.70 -6.98 12.10
CA ASP A 85 1.47 -6.21 12.06
C ASP A 85 1.36 -5.42 10.76
N CYS A 86 2.46 -4.83 10.29
CA CYS A 86 2.50 -4.16 8.99
C CYS A 86 2.13 -5.12 7.87
N ARG A 87 2.69 -6.32 7.89
CA ARG A 87 2.39 -7.32 6.89
C ARG A 87 0.90 -7.65 6.86
N ASP A 88 0.32 -7.83 8.03
CA ASP A 88 -1.11 -8.15 8.13
C ASP A 88 -1.95 -6.98 7.62
N GLY A 89 -1.53 -5.76 7.89
CA GLY A 89 -2.19 -4.57 7.38
C GLY A 89 -2.14 -4.48 5.86
N PHE A 90 -0.99 -4.80 5.27
CA PHE A 90 -0.86 -4.79 3.81
C PHE A 90 -1.68 -5.92 3.18
N LEU A 91 -1.80 -7.06 3.83
CA LEU A 91 -2.66 -8.13 3.34
C LEU A 91 -4.12 -7.68 3.32
N ALA A 92 -4.59 -7.08 4.41
CA ALA A 92 -5.94 -6.56 4.48
C ALA A 92 -6.18 -5.47 3.42
N ALA A 93 -5.20 -4.58 3.24
CA ALA A 93 -5.28 -3.53 2.23
C ALA A 93 -5.34 -4.12 0.82
N TYR A 94 -4.54 -5.13 0.55
CA TYR A 94 -4.53 -5.80 -0.74
C TYR A 94 -5.90 -6.40 -1.05
N ILE A 95 -6.50 -7.08 -0.09
CA ILE A 95 -7.80 -7.71 -0.29
C ILE A 95 -8.87 -6.65 -0.56
N SER A 96 -8.87 -5.57 0.20
CA SER A 96 -9.84 -4.49 0.03
C SER A 96 -9.65 -3.75 -1.29
N ALA A 97 -8.40 -3.46 -1.66
CA ALA A 97 -8.10 -2.78 -2.91
C ALA A 97 -8.53 -3.61 -4.12
N ARG A 98 -8.30 -4.92 -4.03
CA ARG A 98 -8.70 -5.83 -5.09
C ARG A 98 -10.21 -5.86 -5.27
N ALA A 99 -10.94 -5.87 -4.16
CA ALA A 99 -12.40 -5.85 -4.19
C ALA A 99 -12.92 -4.54 -4.77
N PHE A 100 -12.33 -3.42 -4.36
CA PHE A 100 -12.68 -2.11 -4.87
C PHE A 100 -12.46 -2.02 -6.38
N HIS A 101 -11.31 -2.50 -6.84
CA HIS A 101 -10.99 -2.50 -8.28
C HIS A 101 -12.00 -3.35 -9.05
N ALA A 102 -12.36 -4.52 -8.54
CA ALA A 102 -13.34 -5.38 -9.18
C ALA A 102 -14.71 -4.72 -9.25
N ASP A 103 -15.12 -4.05 -8.19
CA ASP A 103 -16.41 -3.39 -8.14
C ASP A 103 -16.46 -2.22 -9.11
N LEU A 104 -15.38 -1.44 -9.23
CA LEU A 104 -15.32 -0.35 -10.20
C LEU A 104 -15.48 -0.86 -11.62
N ARG A 105 -14.86 -1.97 -11.93
CA ARG A 105 -14.93 -2.54 -13.28
C ARG A 105 -16.33 -3.03 -13.62
N ARG A 106 -17.12 -3.37 -12.62
CA ARG A 106 -18.51 -3.81 -12.83
C ARG A 106 -19.48 -2.67 -12.99
N CYS A 107 -19.11 -1.45 -12.57
CA CYS A 107 -19.99 -0.30 -12.69
C CYS A 107 -20.18 0.07 -14.15
N PRO A 108 -21.42 0.09 -14.65
CA PRO A 108 -21.64 0.43 -16.06
C PRO A 108 -21.40 1.91 -16.29
N GLN A 109 -20.63 2.21 -17.32
CA GLN A 109 -20.35 3.60 -17.68
C GLN A 109 -21.61 4.33 -18.12
N THR A 110 -22.51 3.62 -18.79
CA THR A 110 -23.77 4.22 -19.24
C THR A 110 -24.60 4.75 -18.08
N ARG A 111 -24.56 4.07 -16.91
CA ARG A 111 -25.29 4.53 -15.73
C ARG A 111 -24.71 5.84 -15.20
N VAL A 112 -23.39 5.93 -15.12
CA VAL A 112 -22.72 7.15 -14.66
C VAL A 112 -22.98 8.28 -15.64
N HIS A 113 -22.86 8.01 -16.92
CA HIS A 113 -23.11 8.99 -17.96
C HIS A 113 -24.55 9.49 -17.92
N ARG A 114 -25.49 8.58 -17.73
CA ARG A 114 -26.90 8.93 -17.69
C ARG A 114 -27.25 9.82 -16.50
N ALA A 115 -26.59 9.59 -15.37
CA ALA A 115 -26.82 10.41 -14.19
C ALA A 115 -26.40 11.85 -14.42
N ASN A 116 -25.37 12.06 -15.22
CA ASN A 116 -24.85 13.40 -15.48
C ASN A 116 -25.46 14.01 -16.74
N GLY A 117 -25.57 13.22 -17.81
CA GLY A 117 -26.02 13.71 -19.10
C GLY A 117 -27.45 14.18 -19.13
N PRO A 118 -28.41 13.36 -18.68
CA PRO A 118 -29.81 13.76 -18.77
C PRO A 118 -30.13 15.02 -17.98
N ALA A 119 -29.52 15.17 -16.84
CA ALA A 119 -29.77 16.34 -16.01
C ALA A 119 -29.37 17.61 -16.75
N SER A 120 -28.20 17.60 -17.39
CA SER A 120 -27.75 18.77 -18.13
C SER A 120 -28.49 18.97 -19.44
N SER A 121 -28.91 17.89 -20.07
CA SER A 121 -29.59 18.01 -21.35
C SER A 121 -31.01 18.54 -21.22
N GLU A 122 -31.61 18.34 -20.08
CA GLU A 122 -32.96 18.85 -19.86
C GLU A 122 -32.99 20.33 -19.61
N GLU A 123 -31.89 20.90 -19.31
CA GLU A 123 -31.81 22.32 -19.08
C GLU A 123 -31.55 23.09 -20.35
#